data_78f984d5a4b69cc7f65b43f43fbbdb59
#
_entry.id   78f984d5a4b69cc7f65b43f43fbbdb59
#
_cell.length_a   1.000
_cell.length_b   1.000
_cell.length_c   1.000
_cell.angle_alpha   90.00
_cell.angle_beta   90.00
_cell.angle_gamma   90.00
#
_symmetry.space_group_name_H-M   'P 1'
#
loop_
_entity.id
_entity.type
_entity.pdbx_description
1 polymer ?
#
loop_
_entity_poly.entity_id
_entity_poly.type
_entity_poly.pdbx_seq_one_letter_code
_entity_poly.pdbx_strand_id
1 'polypeptide(L)'
;MTLDRRGPAPESVPRVAHVGIAVPSIAAVVPFYRDVLGIVPDAPETADGATIVNLHLGEVDVELLEPREPDSPVAKFLARRGPGIHHICYRVSDLDAALARCRAAGYRLIDERPRPGAGGRRVAFLHPQATAGILLELTD
;
A
#
# COMPACT_ATOMS: atom_id res chain seq x y z
N MET A 1 29.88 12.15 2.11
CA MET A 1 29.67 10.76 2.54
C MET A 1 29.14 9.98 1.33
N THR A 2 29.92 9.05 0.86
CA THR A 2 29.46 8.20 -0.24
C THR A 2 28.55 7.12 0.37
N LEU A 3 27.28 7.14 0.03
CA LEU A 3 26.40 6.02 0.34
C LEU A 3 26.97 4.80 -0.39
N ASP A 4 27.34 3.79 0.35
CA ASP A 4 27.71 2.51 -0.27
C ASP A 4 26.44 1.98 -0.98
N ARG A 5 26.43 2.09 -2.29
CA ARG A 5 25.32 1.60 -3.11
C ARG A 5 25.43 0.10 -3.38
N ARG A 6 26.45 -0.55 -2.82
CA ARG A 6 26.54 -2.02 -2.85
C ARG A 6 25.59 -2.55 -1.78
N GLY A 7 24.32 -2.46 -2.11
CA GLY A 7 23.27 -3.03 -1.28
C GLY A 7 23.23 -4.55 -1.41
N PRO A 8 22.24 -5.17 -0.78
CA PRO A 8 21.99 -6.60 -0.93
C PRO A 8 21.73 -6.94 -2.40
N ALA A 9 21.69 -8.25 -2.72
CA ALA A 9 21.40 -8.74 -4.06
C ALA A 9 20.12 -8.10 -4.61
N PRO A 10 20.00 -7.87 -5.94
CA PRO A 10 18.85 -7.17 -6.54
C PRO A 10 17.49 -7.70 -6.09
N GLU A 11 17.35 -9.01 -5.94
CA GLU A 11 16.10 -9.65 -5.52
C GLU A 11 15.76 -9.41 -4.04
N SER A 12 16.70 -8.92 -3.23
CA SER A 12 16.47 -8.57 -1.83
C SER A 12 16.38 -7.06 -1.60
N VAL A 13 16.55 -6.25 -2.64
CA VAL A 13 16.35 -4.81 -2.57
C VAL A 13 14.86 -4.53 -2.49
N PRO A 14 14.41 -3.78 -1.47
CA PRO A 14 12.99 -3.40 -1.40
C PRO A 14 12.56 -2.61 -2.63
N ARG A 15 11.31 -2.82 -3.05
CA ARG A 15 10.70 -2.13 -4.18
C ARG A 15 9.40 -1.50 -3.77
N VAL A 16 9.00 -0.45 -4.46
CA VAL A 16 7.63 0.03 -4.33
C VAL A 16 6.72 -0.95 -5.07
N ALA A 17 5.84 -1.61 -4.33
CA ALA A 17 4.87 -2.54 -4.90
C ALA A 17 3.64 -1.79 -5.42
N HIS A 18 3.07 -0.92 -4.59
CA HIS A 18 1.93 -0.10 -5.00
C HIS A 18 1.81 1.17 -4.18
N VAL A 19 1.01 2.08 -4.71
CA VAL A 19 0.56 3.29 -4.03
C VAL A 19 -0.95 3.19 -3.89
N GLY A 20 -1.45 3.24 -2.66
CA GLY A 20 -2.87 3.22 -2.36
C GLY A 20 -3.43 4.63 -2.34
N ILE A 21 -4.47 4.87 -3.12
CA ILE A 21 -5.12 6.19 -3.23
C ILE A 21 -6.57 6.07 -2.79
N ALA A 22 -6.93 6.82 -1.76
CA ALA A 22 -8.30 6.89 -1.26
C ALA A 22 -9.12 7.84 -2.14
N VAL A 23 -10.24 7.35 -2.65
CA VAL A 23 -11.15 8.12 -3.51
C VAL A 23 -12.59 7.93 -3.05
N PRO A 24 -13.45 8.97 -3.20
CA PRO A 24 -14.86 8.82 -2.90
C PRO A 24 -15.58 7.89 -3.88
N SER A 25 -15.11 7.81 -5.14
CA SER A 25 -15.72 7.00 -6.19
C SER A 25 -14.66 6.50 -7.16
N ILE A 26 -14.46 5.18 -7.19
CA ILE A 26 -13.59 4.53 -8.16
C ILE A 26 -14.14 4.76 -9.58
N ALA A 27 -15.45 4.66 -9.77
CA ALA A 27 -16.07 4.86 -11.07
C ALA A 27 -15.80 6.26 -11.66
N ALA A 28 -15.60 7.26 -10.80
CA ALA A 28 -15.28 8.61 -11.25
C ALA A 28 -13.80 8.78 -11.64
N VAL A 29 -12.91 7.95 -11.12
CA VAL A 29 -11.46 8.09 -11.32
C VAL A 29 -10.93 7.18 -12.43
N VAL A 30 -11.45 5.97 -12.55
CA VAL A 30 -11.01 4.99 -13.56
C VAL A 30 -10.98 5.54 -14.98
N PRO A 31 -11.96 6.37 -15.44
CA PRO A 31 -11.93 6.89 -16.80
C PRO A 31 -10.65 7.62 -17.19
N PHE A 32 -10.03 8.36 -16.27
CA PHE A 32 -8.74 9.00 -16.56
C PHE A 32 -7.66 7.98 -16.89
N TYR A 33 -7.53 6.94 -16.05
CA TYR A 33 -6.51 5.91 -16.27
C TYR A 33 -6.76 5.11 -17.54
N ARG A 34 -8.01 4.79 -17.81
CA ARG A 34 -8.40 4.04 -19.02
C ARG A 34 -8.27 4.87 -20.28
N ASP A 35 -8.85 6.05 -20.30
CA ASP A 35 -9.03 6.84 -21.53
C ASP A 35 -7.78 7.67 -21.86
N VAL A 36 -7.05 8.13 -20.86
CA VAL A 36 -5.83 8.94 -21.05
C VAL A 36 -4.58 8.08 -21.03
N LEU A 37 -4.47 7.16 -20.06
CA LEU A 37 -3.25 6.36 -19.89
C LEU A 37 -3.35 4.96 -20.51
N GLY A 38 -4.51 4.56 -21.00
CA GLY A 38 -4.70 3.27 -21.67
C GLY A 38 -4.62 2.06 -20.72
N ILE A 39 -4.90 2.28 -19.43
CA ILE A 39 -4.80 1.22 -18.42
C ILE A 39 -6.17 0.60 -18.19
N VAL A 40 -6.25 -0.72 -18.36
CA VAL A 40 -7.46 -1.49 -18.06
C VAL A 40 -7.41 -1.92 -16.60
N PRO A 41 -8.42 -1.53 -15.78
CA PRO A 41 -8.44 -1.93 -14.38
C PRO A 41 -8.63 -3.42 -14.19
N ASP A 42 -8.04 -3.99 -13.16
CA ASP A 42 -8.37 -5.34 -12.72
C ASP A 42 -9.78 -5.39 -12.14
N ALA A 43 -10.32 -6.60 -12.00
CA ALA A 43 -11.60 -6.80 -11.33
C ALA A 43 -11.54 -6.28 -9.90
N PRO A 44 -12.63 -5.64 -9.40
CA PRO A 44 -12.66 -5.15 -8.03
C PRO A 44 -12.51 -6.27 -7.00
N GLU A 45 -11.82 -5.95 -5.91
CA GLU A 45 -11.69 -6.80 -4.72
C GLU A 45 -12.21 -6.02 -3.51
N THR A 46 -12.39 -6.73 -2.39
CA THR A 46 -12.74 -6.10 -1.12
C THR A 46 -11.74 -6.51 -0.05
N ALA A 47 -11.28 -5.54 0.75
CA ALA A 47 -10.44 -5.77 1.92
C ALA A 47 -10.59 -4.59 2.88
N ASP A 48 -10.57 -4.88 4.18
CA ASP A 48 -10.58 -3.85 5.23
C ASP A 48 -11.72 -2.82 5.09
N GLY A 49 -12.89 -3.26 4.66
CA GLY A 49 -14.06 -2.38 4.51
C GLY A 49 -14.00 -1.44 3.30
N ALA A 50 -13.14 -1.72 2.35
CA ALA A 50 -13.01 -0.94 1.11
C ALA A 50 -13.16 -1.82 -0.12
N THR A 51 -13.61 -1.21 -1.20
CA THR A 51 -13.47 -1.76 -2.55
C THR A 51 -12.12 -1.31 -3.10
N ILE A 52 -11.37 -2.23 -3.68
CA ILE A 52 -10.03 -2.00 -4.19
C ILE A 52 -10.03 -2.34 -5.68
N VAL A 53 -9.55 -1.40 -6.50
CA VAL A 53 -9.29 -1.63 -7.92
C VAL A 53 -7.82 -1.40 -8.17
N ASN A 54 -7.16 -2.40 -8.75
CA ASN A 54 -5.75 -2.35 -9.04
C ASN A 54 -5.52 -1.91 -10.49
N LEU A 55 -4.57 -0.98 -10.67
CA LEU A 55 -4.17 -0.43 -11.95
C LEU A 55 -2.66 -0.69 -12.12
N HIS A 56 -2.28 -1.39 -13.18
CA HIS A 56 -0.87 -1.72 -13.43
C HIS A 56 -0.18 -0.60 -14.21
N LEU A 57 0.75 0.11 -13.55
CA LEU A 57 1.56 1.15 -14.17
C LEU A 57 3.03 0.70 -14.22
N GLY A 58 3.36 -0.13 -15.19
CA GLY A 58 4.70 -0.70 -15.25
C GLY A 58 4.93 -1.64 -14.07
N GLU A 59 5.99 -1.43 -13.31
CA GLU A 59 6.35 -2.27 -12.16
C GLU A 59 5.68 -1.83 -10.85
N VAL A 60 5.04 -0.66 -10.84
CA VAL A 60 4.36 -0.12 -9.66
C VAL A 60 2.87 -0.07 -9.93
N ASP A 61 2.08 -0.64 -9.04
CA ASP A 61 0.64 -0.60 -9.15
C ASP A 61 0.08 0.63 -8.43
N VAL A 62 -1.07 1.10 -8.89
CA VAL A 62 -1.91 2.04 -8.16
C VAL A 62 -3.15 1.28 -7.70
N GLU A 63 -3.43 1.32 -6.41
CA GLU A 63 -4.66 0.76 -5.85
C GLU A 63 -5.62 1.89 -5.53
N LEU A 64 -6.75 1.92 -6.20
CA LEU A 64 -7.83 2.85 -5.85
C LEU A 64 -8.68 2.23 -4.75
N LEU A 65 -8.89 2.98 -3.68
CA LEU A 65 -9.59 2.51 -2.49
C LEU A 65 -10.86 3.35 -2.29
N GLU A 66 -12.02 2.70 -2.35
CA GLU A 66 -13.30 3.33 -2.10
C GLU A 66 -13.93 2.70 -0.86
N PRO A 67 -14.37 3.50 0.14
CA PRO A 67 -14.94 2.93 1.35
C PRO A 67 -16.28 2.25 1.07
N ARG A 68 -16.48 1.09 1.67
CA ARG A 68 -17.76 0.38 1.66
C ARG A 68 -18.55 0.61 2.94
N GLU A 69 -17.84 0.95 4.01
CA GLU A 69 -18.41 1.12 5.34
C GLU A 69 -17.97 2.45 5.93
N PRO A 70 -18.86 3.17 6.65
CA PRO A 70 -18.54 4.51 7.14
C PRO A 70 -17.46 4.55 8.21
N ASP A 71 -17.17 3.43 8.86
CA ASP A 71 -16.13 3.31 9.90
C ASP A 71 -14.86 2.64 9.40
N SER A 72 -14.76 2.34 8.09
CA SER A 72 -13.55 1.76 7.53
C SER A 72 -12.36 2.73 7.61
N PRO A 73 -11.11 2.23 7.62
CA PRO A 73 -9.93 3.09 7.61
C PRO A 73 -9.92 4.10 6.45
N VAL A 74 -10.35 3.69 5.27
CA VAL A 74 -10.41 4.57 4.10
C VAL A 74 -11.47 5.66 4.28
N ALA A 75 -12.63 5.33 4.83
CA ALA A 75 -13.68 6.32 5.12
C ALA A 75 -13.19 7.36 6.12
N LYS A 76 -12.49 6.93 7.17
CA LYS A 76 -11.92 7.84 8.17
C LYS A 76 -10.85 8.75 7.57
N PHE A 77 -10.03 8.20 6.68
CA PHE A 77 -9.02 8.98 5.97
C PHE A 77 -9.67 10.07 5.12
N LEU A 78 -10.67 9.71 4.31
CA LEU A 78 -11.39 10.67 3.46
C LEU A 78 -12.08 11.76 4.28
N ALA A 79 -12.65 11.40 5.43
CA ALA A 79 -13.30 12.37 6.30
C ALA A 79 -12.32 13.38 6.89
N ARG A 80 -11.08 12.96 7.17
CA ARG A 80 -10.07 13.84 7.76
C ARG A 80 -9.26 14.62 6.73
N ARG A 81 -8.93 14.01 5.60
CA ARG A 81 -7.96 14.56 4.65
C ARG A 81 -8.52 14.79 3.24
N GLY A 82 -9.71 14.25 2.94
CA GLY A 82 -10.19 14.20 1.57
C GLY A 82 -9.44 13.18 0.71
N PRO A 83 -9.69 13.14 -0.60
CA PRO A 83 -9.02 12.22 -1.51
C PRO A 83 -7.50 12.44 -1.50
N GLY A 84 -6.75 11.35 -1.59
CA GLY A 84 -5.30 11.44 -1.65
C GLY A 84 -4.61 10.11 -1.44
N ILE A 85 -3.29 10.14 -1.40
CA ILE A 85 -2.48 8.95 -1.13
C ILE A 85 -2.74 8.49 0.29
N HIS A 86 -3.23 7.25 0.42
CA HIS A 86 -3.54 6.63 1.70
C HIS A 86 -2.33 5.90 2.27
N HIS A 87 -1.62 5.15 1.43
CA HIS A 87 -0.44 4.40 1.86
C HIS A 87 0.47 4.09 0.68
N ILE A 88 1.70 3.72 1.01
CA ILE A 88 2.67 3.19 0.05
C ILE A 88 3.05 1.79 0.53
N CYS A 89 3.10 0.83 -0.38
CA CYS A 89 3.51 -0.54 -0.08
C CYS A 89 4.89 -0.81 -0.65
N TYR A 90 5.77 -1.34 0.19
CA TYR A 90 7.08 -1.83 -0.24
C TYR A 90 7.09 -3.35 -0.24
N ARG A 91 7.64 -3.94 -1.30
CA ARG A 91 7.91 -5.37 -1.34
C ARG A 91 9.27 -5.64 -0.77
N VAL A 92 9.33 -6.58 0.18
CA VAL A 92 10.57 -7.06 0.79
C VAL A 92 10.73 -8.55 0.48
N SER A 93 11.94 -9.07 0.62
CA SER A 93 12.21 -10.49 0.34
C SER A 93 11.63 -11.43 1.40
N ASP A 94 11.51 -10.97 2.65
CA ASP A 94 11.04 -11.78 3.77
C ASP A 94 10.29 -10.85 4.74
N LEU A 95 8.98 -10.94 4.73
CA LEU A 95 8.12 -10.07 5.55
C LEU A 95 8.31 -10.32 7.05
N ASP A 96 8.42 -11.59 7.45
CA ASP A 96 8.62 -11.92 8.87
C ASP A 96 9.93 -11.33 9.39
N ALA A 97 11.01 -11.44 8.61
CA ALA A 97 12.30 -10.88 8.96
C ALA A 97 12.26 -9.35 9.02
N ALA A 98 11.55 -8.71 8.09
CA ALA A 98 11.39 -7.25 8.08
C ALA A 98 10.65 -6.76 9.33
N LEU A 99 9.58 -7.45 9.73
CA LEU A 99 8.84 -7.11 10.95
C LEU A 99 9.69 -7.32 12.19
N ALA A 100 10.51 -8.38 12.23
CA ALA A 100 11.44 -8.61 13.33
C ALA A 100 12.46 -7.47 13.45
N ARG A 101 12.97 -6.97 12.33
CA ARG A 101 13.89 -5.82 12.33
C ARG A 101 13.19 -4.53 12.79
N CYS A 102 11.93 -4.33 12.41
CA CYS A 102 11.15 -3.19 12.91
C CYS A 102 11.04 -3.22 14.43
N ARG A 103 10.68 -4.37 15.00
CA ARG A 103 10.58 -4.54 16.44
C ARG A 103 11.92 -4.30 17.13
N ALA A 104 12.98 -4.88 16.61
CA ALA A 104 14.33 -4.73 17.17
C ALA A 104 14.81 -3.28 17.15
N ALA A 105 14.43 -2.52 16.12
CA ALA A 105 14.79 -1.11 15.99
C ALA A 105 13.85 -0.15 16.75
N GLY A 106 12.81 -0.69 17.38
CA GLY A 106 11.87 0.11 18.17
C GLY A 106 10.77 0.80 17.35
N TYR A 107 10.58 0.41 16.09
CA TYR A 107 9.50 0.94 15.28
C TYR A 107 8.17 0.29 15.65
N ARG A 108 7.14 1.10 15.74
CA ARG A 108 5.80 0.66 16.12
C ARG A 108 5.09 0.03 14.93
N LEU A 109 4.56 -1.17 15.14
CA LEU A 109 3.80 -1.91 14.13
C LEU A 109 2.30 -1.75 14.41
N ILE A 110 1.49 -1.66 13.34
CA ILE A 110 0.05 -1.84 13.42
C ILE A 110 -0.25 -3.34 13.41
N ASP A 111 0.36 -4.06 12.47
CA ASP A 111 0.23 -5.51 12.39
C ASP A 111 1.51 -6.16 12.94
N GLU A 112 1.39 -6.88 14.04
CA GLU A 112 2.52 -7.59 14.66
C GLU A 112 2.93 -8.81 13.83
N ARG A 113 2.03 -9.33 13.01
CA ARG A 113 2.21 -10.50 12.17
C ARG A 113 1.64 -10.25 10.78
N PRO A 114 2.17 -10.91 9.75
CA PRO A 114 1.57 -10.86 8.43
C PRO A 114 0.11 -11.30 8.45
N ARG A 115 -0.70 -10.64 7.66
CA ARG A 115 -2.11 -10.98 7.46
C ARG A 115 -2.45 -10.97 5.97
N PRO A 116 -3.56 -11.61 5.57
CA PRO A 116 -3.98 -11.58 4.17
C PRO A 116 -4.34 -10.15 3.73
N GLY A 117 -3.89 -9.77 2.55
CA GLY A 117 -4.25 -8.52 1.90
C GLY A 117 -4.83 -8.75 0.52
N ALA A 118 -5.01 -7.69 -0.25
CA ALA A 118 -5.51 -7.76 -1.61
C ALA A 118 -4.59 -8.63 -2.48
N GLY A 119 -5.18 -9.35 -3.43
CA GLY A 119 -4.45 -10.22 -4.33
C GLY A 119 -3.88 -11.49 -3.69
N GLY A 120 -4.36 -11.87 -2.50
CA GLY A 120 -3.89 -13.05 -1.78
C GLY A 120 -2.48 -12.91 -1.21
N ARG A 121 -1.94 -11.71 -1.13
CA ARG A 121 -0.60 -11.45 -0.62
C ARG A 121 -0.59 -11.37 0.89
N ARG A 122 0.57 -11.66 1.48
CA ARG A 122 0.81 -11.41 2.89
C ARG A 122 1.22 -9.96 3.07
N VAL A 123 0.59 -9.26 3.99
CA VAL A 123 0.86 -7.83 4.23
C VAL A 123 0.96 -7.54 5.72
N ALA A 124 1.60 -6.43 6.05
CA ALA A 124 1.60 -5.86 7.39
C ALA A 124 1.78 -4.35 7.31
N PHE A 125 1.05 -3.62 8.14
CA PHE A 125 1.14 -2.16 8.20
C PHE A 125 2.01 -1.72 9.37
N LEU A 126 2.82 -0.68 9.12
CA LEU A 126 3.59 0.02 10.13
C LEU A 126 2.84 1.26 10.59
N HIS A 127 2.97 1.59 11.87
CA HIS A 127 2.35 2.81 12.40
C HIS A 127 2.97 4.04 11.73
N PRO A 128 2.15 5.03 11.30
CA PRO A 128 2.65 6.22 10.59
C PRO A 128 3.70 7.02 11.37
N GLN A 129 3.71 6.93 12.70
CA GLN A 129 4.70 7.60 13.54
C GLN A 129 6.13 7.20 13.20
N ALA A 130 6.33 5.94 12.79
CA ALA A 130 7.65 5.42 12.41
C ALA A 130 8.20 6.08 11.14
N THR A 131 7.34 6.69 10.33
CA THR A 131 7.64 7.16 8.97
C THR A 131 7.22 8.61 8.75
N ALA A 132 7.21 9.42 9.80
CA ALA A 132 6.83 10.84 9.77
C ALA A 132 5.42 11.11 9.23
N GLY A 133 4.47 10.23 9.54
CA GLY A 133 3.06 10.41 9.21
C GLY A 133 2.59 9.71 7.95
N ILE A 134 3.45 8.94 7.28
CA ILE A 134 3.07 8.16 6.11
C ILE A 134 2.74 6.74 6.54
N LEU A 135 1.55 6.26 6.19
CA LEU A 135 1.19 4.87 6.43
C LEU A 135 1.95 3.98 5.44
N LEU A 136 2.78 3.09 5.95
CA LEU A 136 3.51 2.13 5.14
C LEU A 136 2.95 0.73 5.30
N GLU A 137 2.87 0.03 4.19
CA GLU A 137 2.55 -1.38 4.11
C GLU A 137 3.78 -2.13 3.62
N LEU A 138 4.01 -3.33 4.16
CA LEU A 138 5.05 -4.24 3.66
C LEU A 138 4.37 -5.51 3.14
N THR A 139 4.96 -6.06 2.09
CA THR A 139 4.54 -7.34 1.51
C THR A 139 5.77 -8.14 1.08
N ASP A 140 5.62 -9.45 0.90
CA ASP A 140 6.67 -10.28 0.27
C ASP A 140 6.19 -11.08 -0.94
#